data_74c7f79fb051d1b1bd9ab88202c84e54
#
_entry.id   74c7f79fb051d1b1bd9ab88202c84e54
#
_cell.length_a   1.000
_cell.length_b   1.000
_cell.length_c   1.000
_cell.angle_alpha   90.00
_cell.angle_beta   90.00
_cell.angle_gamma   90.00
#
_symmetry.space_group_name_H-M   'P 1'
#
loop_
_entity.id
_entity.type
_entity.pdbx_description
1 polymer ?
#
loop_
_entity_poly.entity_id
_entity_poly.type
_entity_poly.pdbx_seq_one_letter_code
_entity_poly.pdbx_strand_id
1 'polypeptide(L)'
;MSKSILALALAAIVTPAFAADYQTNLGPMPLDDETRQVIGGRGEATVSSDGKTMTVKGSFQGLLSNATEAHIFASPAAGIPGKPIFDLDVTKSTSGTVSGNFKLNSAQAAALRAGKLYIQLNSEKAPEQYPWGPKGNLWGWLFPAHETVGQDVPQQDHWFIPQLDTPSS
;
A
#
# COMPACT_ATOMS: atom_id res chain seq x y z
N MET A 1 65.99 -21.14 11.07
CA MET A 1 65.30 -20.19 10.15
C MET A 1 63.80 -20.49 10.19
N SER A 2 63.06 -19.77 11.02
CA SER A 2 61.61 -19.99 11.23
C SER A 2 60.84 -19.02 10.33
N LYS A 3 60.01 -19.58 9.42
CA LYS A 3 59.15 -18.81 8.53
C LYS A 3 57.77 -18.62 9.21
N SER A 4 57.51 -17.42 9.75
CA SER A 4 56.18 -17.06 10.23
C SER A 4 55.29 -16.78 9.06
N ILE A 5 54.22 -17.56 8.91
CA ILE A 5 53.13 -17.30 7.94
C ILE A 5 52.11 -16.43 8.64
N LEU A 6 52.00 -15.18 8.20
CA LEU A 6 51.02 -14.24 8.65
C LEU A 6 49.69 -14.52 7.90
N ALA A 7 48.71 -15.13 8.57
CA ALA A 7 47.39 -15.35 8.02
C ALA A 7 46.56 -14.04 8.10
N LEU A 8 46.31 -13.44 6.96
CA LEU A 8 45.44 -12.26 6.86
C LEU A 8 43.98 -12.73 6.90
N ALA A 9 43.31 -12.55 8.02
CA ALA A 9 41.87 -12.80 8.15
C ALA A 9 41.09 -11.67 7.46
N LEU A 10 40.45 -11.99 6.35
CA LEU A 10 39.56 -11.11 5.63
C LEU A 10 38.21 -11.07 6.38
N ALA A 11 37.99 -10.04 7.21
CA ALA A 11 36.68 -9.81 7.85
C ALA A 11 35.67 -9.34 6.79
N ALA A 12 34.72 -10.19 6.45
CA ALA A 12 33.57 -9.81 5.62
C ALA A 12 32.72 -8.82 6.39
N ILE A 13 32.71 -7.57 5.96
CA ILE A 13 31.79 -6.55 6.47
C ILE A 13 30.40 -6.91 5.94
N VAL A 14 29.58 -7.55 6.78
CA VAL A 14 28.15 -7.71 6.52
C VAL A 14 27.52 -6.35 6.76
N THR A 15 27.30 -5.60 5.70
CA THR A 15 26.47 -4.39 5.77
C THR A 15 25.02 -4.82 6.04
N PRO A 16 24.38 -4.34 7.12
CA PRO A 16 22.96 -4.60 7.31
C PRO A 16 22.22 -4.06 6.08
N ALA A 17 21.45 -4.89 5.40
CA ALA A 17 20.51 -4.44 4.41
C ALA A 17 19.43 -3.64 5.16
N PHE A 18 19.44 -2.32 5.02
CA PHE A 18 18.37 -1.50 5.55
C PHE A 18 17.08 -1.90 4.84
N ALA A 19 16.11 -2.40 5.61
CA ALA A 19 14.77 -2.60 5.12
C ALA A 19 14.21 -1.22 4.74
N ALA A 20 13.75 -1.07 3.50
CA ALA A 20 13.03 0.13 3.12
C ALA A 20 11.62 0.02 3.68
N ASP A 21 11.19 1.03 4.41
CA ASP A 21 9.84 1.13 4.95
C ASP A 21 8.97 1.96 4.02
N TYR A 22 7.75 1.49 3.83
CA TYR A 22 6.70 2.17 3.07
C TYR A 22 5.50 2.32 3.97
N GLN A 23 4.71 3.35 3.74
CA GLN A 23 3.48 3.58 4.48
C GLN A 23 2.39 4.11 3.56
N THR A 24 1.15 3.92 3.98
CA THR A 24 0.00 4.46 3.28
C THR A 24 -1.18 4.66 4.22
N ASN A 25 -1.96 5.69 3.94
CA ASN A 25 -3.32 5.82 4.46
C ASN A 25 -4.28 5.13 3.49
N LEU A 26 -5.16 4.29 4.02
CA LEU A 26 -6.23 3.66 3.26
C LEU A 26 -7.47 4.56 3.33
N GLY A 27 -7.71 5.29 2.27
CA GLY A 27 -8.91 6.13 2.10
C GLY A 27 -9.97 5.43 1.26
N PRO A 28 -11.22 5.95 1.29
CA PRO A 28 -12.28 5.47 0.41
C PRO A 28 -11.86 5.56 -1.05
N MET A 29 -12.27 4.60 -1.86
CA MET A 29 -12.18 4.70 -3.32
C MET A 29 -13.01 5.88 -3.82
N PRO A 30 -12.73 6.44 -5.02
CA PRO A 30 -13.45 7.62 -5.50
C PRO A 30 -14.96 7.46 -5.40
N LEU A 31 -15.63 8.43 -4.78
CA LEU A 31 -17.06 8.38 -4.45
C LEU A 31 -17.89 9.16 -5.46
N ASP A 32 -19.06 8.61 -5.76
CA ASP A 32 -20.18 9.30 -6.41
C ASP A 32 -21.42 9.26 -5.50
N ASP A 33 -22.56 9.74 -6.01
CA ASP A 33 -23.78 9.81 -5.21
C ASP A 33 -24.34 8.43 -4.84
N GLU A 34 -24.05 7.39 -5.63
CA GLU A 34 -24.51 6.02 -5.39
C GLU A 34 -23.56 5.30 -4.42
N THR A 35 -22.26 5.44 -4.60
CA THR A 35 -21.24 4.69 -3.86
C THR A 35 -20.99 5.22 -2.46
N ARG A 36 -21.22 6.54 -2.19
CA ARG A 36 -21.04 7.13 -0.86
C ARG A 36 -21.91 6.50 0.24
N GLN A 37 -22.97 5.79 -0.11
CA GLN A 37 -23.85 5.13 0.84
C GLN A 37 -23.33 3.74 1.26
N VAL A 38 -22.40 3.18 0.49
CA VAL A 38 -21.91 1.79 0.67
C VAL A 38 -20.39 1.71 0.81
N ILE A 39 -19.66 2.75 0.39
CA ILE A 39 -18.20 2.87 0.52
C ILE A 39 -17.87 3.89 1.62
N GLY A 40 -17.02 3.51 2.55
CA GLY A 40 -16.58 4.40 3.63
C GLY A 40 -15.60 3.72 4.56
N GLY A 41 -15.13 4.46 5.55
CA GLY A 41 -14.11 4.02 6.48
C GLY A 41 -12.74 4.61 6.19
N ARG A 42 -11.75 4.16 6.95
CA ARG A 42 -10.33 4.56 6.81
C ARG A 42 -9.43 3.47 7.36
N GLY A 43 -8.17 3.52 7.00
CA GLY A 43 -7.16 2.63 7.54
C GLY A 43 -5.76 3.18 7.32
N GLU A 44 -4.79 2.41 7.75
CA GLU A 44 -3.37 2.66 7.55
C GLU A 44 -2.64 1.34 7.34
N ALA A 45 -1.54 1.37 6.64
CA ALA A 45 -0.67 0.21 6.51
C ALA A 45 0.80 0.63 6.44
N THR A 46 1.65 -0.22 7.00
CA THR A 46 3.10 -0.15 6.88
C THR A 46 3.61 -1.38 6.14
N VAL A 47 4.64 -1.19 5.35
CA VAL A 47 5.29 -2.25 4.58
C VAL A 47 6.79 -2.14 4.78
N SER A 48 7.40 -3.23 5.23
CA SER A 48 8.87 -3.34 5.28
C SER A 48 9.35 -4.29 4.18
N SER A 49 10.44 -3.91 3.49
CA SER A 49 11.01 -4.75 2.43
C SER A 49 12.53 -4.65 2.37
N ASP A 50 13.17 -5.81 2.20
CA ASP A 50 14.60 -5.95 1.90
C ASP A 50 14.87 -6.07 0.38
N GLY A 51 13.85 -5.87 -0.46
CA GLY A 51 13.89 -6.03 -1.90
C GLY A 51 13.73 -7.46 -2.40
N LYS A 52 13.69 -8.46 -1.50
CA LYS A 52 13.42 -9.88 -1.81
C LYS A 52 12.16 -10.38 -1.13
N THR A 53 11.88 -9.82 0.02
CA THR A 53 10.66 -10.09 0.81
C THR A 53 9.95 -8.80 1.12
N MET A 54 8.66 -8.90 1.41
CA MET A 54 7.80 -7.80 1.78
C MET A 54 6.86 -8.26 2.89
N THR A 55 6.82 -7.54 3.99
CA THR A 55 5.90 -7.74 5.11
C THR A 55 4.94 -6.57 5.19
N VAL A 56 3.66 -6.86 5.21
CA VAL A 56 2.56 -5.87 5.31
C VAL A 56 1.87 -6.02 6.65
N LYS A 57 1.60 -4.89 7.31
CA LYS A 57 0.78 -4.78 8.53
C LYS A 57 -0.05 -3.52 8.44
N GLY A 58 -1.34 -3.64 8.69
CA GLY A 58 -2.25 -2.50 8.65
C GLY A 58 -3.49 -2.71 9.49
N SER A 59 -4.25 -1.65 9.64
CA SER A 59 -5.53 -1.64 10.32
C SER A 59 -6.55 -0.81 9.54
N PHE A 60 -7.82 -1.10 9.75
CA PHE A 60 -8.92 -0.33 9.17
C PHE A 60 -10.09 -0.26 10.13
N GLN A 61 -10.94 0.75 9.94
CA GLN A 61 -12.14 0.96 10.75
C GLN A 61 -13.22 1.75 10.01
N GLY A 62 -14.45 1.58 10.46
CA GLY A 62 -15.59 2.38 10.01
C GLY A 62 -16.07 2.04 8.61
N LEU A 63 -15.85 0.79 8.12
CA LEU A 63 -16.48 0.35 6.88
C LEU A 63 -18.00 0.30 7.05
N LEU A 64 -18.74 0.55 5.96
CA LEU A 64 -20.20 0.51 5.95
C LEU A 64 -20.78 -0.90 5.75
N SER A 65 -19.93 -1.89 5.47
CA SER A 65 -20.21 -3.32 5.47
C SER A 65 -18.93 -4.10 5.79
N ASN A 66 -19.03 -5.40 6.07
CA ASN A 66 -17.85 -6.19 6.42
C ASN A 66 -16.84 -6.23 5.27
N ALA A 67 -15.56 -6.18 5.61
CA ALA A 67 -14.49 -6.47 4.67
C ALA A 67 -14.60 -7.92 4.17
N THR A 68 -14.31 -8.14 2.90
CA THR A 68 -14.35 -9.47 2.28
C THR A 68 -12.97 -9.96 1.89
N GLU A 69 -12.19 -9.11 1.23
CA GLU A 69 -10.87 -9.43 0.69
C GLU A 69 -9.98 -8.19 0.75
N ALA A 70 -8.70 -8.42 0.76
CA ALA A 70 -7.71 -7.36 0.59
C ALA A 70 -6.57 -7.87 -0.29
N HIS A 71 -6.08 -7.02 -1.19
CA HIS A 71 -5.06 -7.39 -2.17
C HIS A 71 -4.03 -6.28 -2.31
N ILE A 72 -2.83 -6.67 -2.76
CA ILE A 72 -1.85 -5.73 -3.30
C ILE A 72 -1.96 -5.77 -4.82
N PHE A 73 -2.09 -4.61 -5.42
CA PHE A 73 -2.18 -4.41 -6.85
C PHE A 73 -0.89 -3.80 -7.39
N ALA A 74 -0.52 -4.19 -8.60
CA ALA A 74 0.51 -3.53 -9.39
C ALA A 74 -0.14 -2.73 -10.51
N SER A 75 0.22 -1.44 -10.60
CA SER A 75 -0.32 -0.48 -11.56
C SER A 75 0.78 0.06 -12.48
N PRO A 76 0.42 0.54 -13.68
CA PRO A 76 1.34 1.30 -14.54
C PRO A 76 1.84 2.59 -13.89
N ALA A 77 0.98 3.28 -13.14
CA ALA A 77 1.27 4.53 -12.44
C ALA A 77 0.34 4.70 -11.23
N ALA A 78 0.74 5.55 -10.27
CA ALA A 78 -0.12 5.93 -9.15
C ALA A 78 -1.43 6.57 -9.66
N GLY A 79 -2.56 6.27 -8.99
CA GLY A 79 -3.89 6.76 -9.38
C GLY A 79 -4.57 5.98 -10.51
N ILE A 80 -3.92 4.99 -11.12
CA ILE A 80 -4.49 4.16 -12.17
C ILE A 80 -4.75 2.74 -11.63
N PRO A 81 -5.94 2.17 -11.80
CA PRO A 81 -6.23 0.79 -11.40
C PRO A 81 -5.26 -0.20 -12.05
N GLY A 82 -4.79 -1.15 -11.27
CA GLY A 82 -3.84 -2.19 -11.67
C GLY A 82 -4.43 -3.59 -11.63
N LYS A 83 -3.54 -4.58 -11.56
CA LYS A 83 -3.92 -6.00 -11.41
C LYS A 83 -3.48 -6.50 -10.05
N PRO A 84 -4.26 -7.37 -9.38
CA PRO A 84 -3.86 -8.00 -8.12
C PRO A 84 -2.64 -8.89 -8.33
N ILE A 85 -1.68 -8.80 -7.39
CA ILE A 85 -0.45 -9.59 -7.42
C ILE A 85 -0.23 -10.39 -6.14
N PHE A 86 -0.88 -10.00 -5.04
CA PHE A 86 -0.83 -10.71 -3.75
C PHE A 86 -2.16 -10.58 -3.02
N ASP A 87 -2.54 -11.63 -2.32
CA ASP A 87 -3.69 -11.67 -1.42
C ASP A 87 -3.22 -11.42 0.00
N LEU A 88 -3.91 -10.52 0.72
CA LEU A 88 -3.66 -10.20 2.12
C LEU A 88 -4.67 -10.93 3.01
N ASP A 89 -4.20 -11.36 4.17
CA ASP A 89 -5.10 -11.76 5.25
C ASP A 89 -5.87 -10.52 5.73
N VAL A 90 -7.19 -10.64 5.87
CA VAL A 90 -8.06 -9.54 6.30
C VAL A 90 -9.08 -10.00 7.33
N THR A 91 -9.31 -9.20 8.36
CA THR A 91 -10.40 -9.38 9.31
C THR A 91 -11.72 -9.10 8.61
N LYS A 92 -12.62 -10.09 8.54
CA LYS A 92 -13.93 -9.97 7.89
C LYS A 92 -14.95 -9.30 8.80
N SER A 93 -14.79 -7.99 8.97
CA SER A 93 -15.62 -7.13 9.82
C SER A 93 -15.59 -5.69 9.31
N THR A 94 -16.32 -4.78 9.94
CA THR A 94 -16.31 -3.34 9.65
C THR A 94 -15.05 -2.63 10.18
N SER A 95 -14.26 -3.32 11.00
CA SER A 95 -12.98 -2.87 11.55
C SER A 95 -12.07 -4.07 11.79
N GLY A 96 -10.76 -3.89 11.65
CA GLY A 96 -9.82 -4.98 11.88
C GLY A 96 -8.45 -4.70 11.29
N THR A 97 -7.77 -5.78 10.86
CA THR A 97 -6.40 -5.73 10.38
C THR A 97 -6.27 -6.31 8.98
N VAL A 98 -5.24 -5.88 8.28
CA VAL A 98 -4.72 -6.50 7.06
C VAL A 98 -3.26 -6.89 7.27
N SER A 99 -2.83 -8.05 6.76
CA SER A 99 -1.45 -8.49 6.91
C SER A 99 -1.02 -9.45 5.81
N GLY A 100 0.29 -9.60 5.63
CA GLY A 100 0.84 -10.58 4.69
C GLY A 100 2.36 -10.57 4.64
N ASN A 101 2.94 -11.70 4.18
CA ASN A 101 4.36 -11.85 3.96
C ASN A 101 4.57 -12.48 2.57
N PHE A 102 5.35 -11.82 1.74
CA PHE A 102 5.51 -12.19 0.33
C PHE A 102 6.96 -12.22 -0.10
N LYS A 103 7.28 -13.15 -1.02
CA LYS A 103 8.53 -13.10 -1.78
C LYS A 103 8.33 -12.23 -3.01
N LEU A 104 9.25 -11.31 -3.24
CA LEU A 104 9.22 -10.42 -4.39
C LEU A 104 10.15 -10.94 -5.49
N ASN A 105 9.68 -10.92 -6.73
CA ASN A 105 10.58 -10.96 -7.87
C ASN A 105 11.14 -9.56 -8.17
N SER A 106 12.11 -9.47 -9.07
CA SER A 106 12.79 -8.20 -9.39
C SER A 106 11.84 -7.13 -9.93
N ALA A 107 10.82 -7.50 -10.71
CA ALA A 107 9.84 -6.58 -11.26
C ALA A 107 8.91 -6.03 -10.16
N GLN A 108 8.46 -6.89 -9.24
CA GLN A 108 7.65 -6.48 -8.10
C GLN A 108 8.41 -5.57 -7.12
N ALA A 109 9.69 -5.90 -6.84
CA ALA A 109 10.55 -5.04 -6.03
C ALA A 109 10.80 -3.67 -6.70
N ALA A 110 10.97 -3.63 -8.01
CA ALA A 110 11.09 -2.39 -8.76
C ALA A 110 9.79 -1.57 -8.74
N ALA A 111 8.63 -2.22 -8.89
CA ALA A 111 7.31 -1.58 -8.80
C ALA A 111 7.05 -0.98 -7.41
N LEU A 112 7.43 -1.68 -6.33
CA LEU A 112 7.33 -1.17 -4.97
C LEU A 112 8.18 0.09 -4.80
N ARG A 113 9.44 0.06 -5.18
CA ARG A 113 10.34 1.24 -5.12
C ARG A 113 9.84 2.43 -5.95
N ALA A 114 9.15 2.16 -7.04
CA ALA A 114 8.61 3.18 -7.94
C ALA A 114 7.21 3.70 -7.52
N GLY A 115 6.69 3.31 -6.33
CA GLY A 115 5.37 3.72 -5.86
C GLY A 115 4.21 3.23 -6.73
N LYS A 116 4.40 2.10 -7.44
CA LYS A 116 3.41 1.52 -8.36
C LYS A 116 2.57 0.40 -7.75
N LEU A 117 2.75 0.14 -6.46
CA LEU A 117 1.93 -0.81 -5.73
C LEU A 117 0.93 -0.07 -4.83
N TYR A 118 -0.26 -0.64 -4.69
CA TYR A 118 -1.26 -0.15 -3.76
C TYR A 118 -2.02 -1.29 -3.09
N ILE A 119 -2.52 -1.05 -1.89
CA ILE A 119 -3.43 -1.94 -1.18
C ILE A 119 -4.86 -1.54 -1.56
N GLN A 120 -5.70 -2.53 -1.86
CA GLN A 120 -7.15 -2.37 -1.97
C GLN A 120 -7.82 -3.31 -1.00
N LEU A 121 -8.79 -2.80 -0.26
CA LEU A 121 -9.66 -3.55 0.62
C LEU A 121 -11.09 -3.53 0.07
N ASN A 122 -11.67 -4.71 -0.09
CA ASN A 122 -13.01 -4.92 -0.61
C ASN A 122 -14.03 -5.08 0.52
N SER A 123 -15.29 -4.75 0.27
CA SER A 123 -16.38 -4.96 1.22
C SER A 123 -17.65 -5.47 0.56
N GLU A 124 -18.53 -6.09 1.35
CA GLU A 124 -19.74 -6.79 0.87
C GLU A 124 -20.66 -5.92 0.01
N LYS A 125 -20.88 -4.66 0.41
CA LYS A 125 -21.81 -3.75 -0.26
C LYS A 125 -21.18 -2.88 -1.33
N ALA A 126 -19.85 -2.87 -1.45
CA ALA A 126 -19.19 -2.13 -2.52
C ALA A 126 -19.59 -2.70 -3.89
N PRO A 127 -19.79 -1.87 -4.92
CA PRO A 127 -20.30 -2.31 -6.22
C PRO A 127 -19.38 -3.31 -6.92
N GLU A 128 -19.96 -4.33 -7.57
CA GLU A 128 -19.20 -5.30 -8.36
C GLU A 128 -18.67 -4.71 -9.66
N GLN A 129 -19.44 -3.81 -10.27
CA GLN A 129 -19.07 -3.12 -11.51
C GLN A 129 -18.72 -1.68 -11.18
N TYR A 130 -17.51 -1.47 -10.73
CA TYR A 130 -17.02 -0.16 -10.36
C TYR A 130 -15.78 0.18 -11.19
N PRO A 131 -15.67 1.40 -11.79
CA PRO A 131 -14.55 1.74 -12.68
C PRO A 131 -13.17 1.63 -12.05
N TRP A 132 -13.11 1.77 -10.73
CA TRP A 132 -11.87 1.75 -9.95
C TRP A 132 -11.52 0.36 -9.38
N GLY A 133 -12.34 -0.64 -9.63
CA GLY A 133 -12.13 -2.01 -9.20
C GLY A 133 -13.37 -2.62 -8.54
N PRO A 134 -13.68 -3.88 -8.83
CA PRO A 134 -14.86 -4.55 -8.29
C PRO A 134 -14.75 -4.65 -6.76
N LYS A 135 -15.87 -4.42 -6.08
CA LYS A 135 -15.98 -4.50 -4.60
C LYS A 135 -15.02 -3.61 -3.81
N GLY A 136 -14.28 -2.73 -4.47
CA GLY A 136 -13.32 -1.84 -3.80
C GLY A 136 -13.99 -0.87 -2.83
N ASN A 137 -13.45 -0.78 -1.61
CA ASN A 137 -13.92 0.13 -0.58
C ASN A 137 -12.82 1.12 -0.17
N LEU A 138 -11.68 0.61 0.31
CA LEU A 138 -10.52 1.43 0.64
C LEU A 138 -9.35 1.09 -0.26
N TRP A 139 -8.53 2.08 -0.54
CA TRP A 139 -7.25 1.88 -1.21
C TRP A 139 -6.17 2.82 -0.66
N GLY A 140 -4.91 2.48 -0.92
CA GLY A 140 -3.77 3.33 -0.53
C GLY A 140 -2.50 2.93 -1.27
N TRP A 141 -1.80 3.93 -1.82
CA TRP A 141 -0.56 3.74 -2.56
C TRP A 141 0.63 3.62 -1.61
N LEU A 142 1.52 2.68 -1.88
CA LEU A 142 2.71 2.42 -1.08
C LEU A 142 3.86 3.32 -1.53
N PHE A 143 4.14 4.36 -0.74
CA PHE A 143 5.27 5.26 -0.97
C PHE A 143 6.35 5.07 0.09
N PRO A 144 7.64 5.26 -0.25
CA PRO A 144 8.72 5.22 0.73
C PRO A 144 8.46 6.17 1.90
N ALA A 145 8.60 5.69 3.14
CA ALA A 145 8.28 6.45 4.35
C ALA A 145 9.21 7.67 4.58
N HIS A 146 10.37 7.70 3.93
CA HIS A 146 11.40 8.75 4.09
C HIS A 146 11.54 9.66 2.87
N GLU A 147 10.83 9.40 1.79
CA GLU A 147 10.72 10.42 0.76
C GLU A 147 9.79 11.51 1.31
N THR A 148 10.38 12.66 1.65
CA THR A 148 9.64 13.91 1.58
C THR A 148 9.20 14.01 0.13
N VAL A 149 8.00 13.54 -0.12
CA VAL A 149 7.33 13.73 -1.39
C VAL A 149 7.39 15.23 -1.64
N GLY A 150 8.17 15.64 -2.65
CA GLY A 150 8.23 17.04 -3.03
C GLY A 150 6.78 17.55 -3.15
N GLN A 151 6.55 18.83 -2.92
CA GLN A 151 5.21 19.45 -2.89
C GLN A 151 4.34 19.19 -4.14
N ASP A 152 4.89 18.52 -5.14
CA ASP A 152 4.25 18.20 -6.42
C ASP A 152 3.60 16.81 -6.48
N VAL A 153 3.71 15.96 -5.46
CA VAL A 153 2.92 14.73 -5.38
C VAL A 153 1.66 15.07 -4.58
N PRO A 154 0.48 15.03 -5.19
CA PRO A 154 -0.76 15.27 -4.46
C PRO A 154 -0.83 14.33 -3.28
N GLN A 155 -0.87 14.87 -2.07
CA GLN A 155 -1.12 14.07 -0.87
C GLN A 155 -2.46 13.36 -1.07
N GLN A 156 -2.54 12.09 -0.68
CA GLN A 156 -3.77 11.29 -0.83
C GLN A 156 -5.01 11.98 -0.27
N ASP A 157 -4.83 12.86 0.70
CA ASP A 157 -5.88 13.65 1.32
C ASP A 157 -6.54 14.67 0.38
N HIS A 158 -5.90 15.01 -0.73
CA HIS A 158 -6.44 15.98 -1.71
C HIS A 158 -7.27 15.33 -2.83
N TRP A 159 -7.24 14.01 -2.98
CA TRP A 159 -7.97 13.32 -4.05
C TRP A 159 -9.47 13.20 -3.79
N PHE A 160 -9.93 13.46 -2.55
CA PHE A 160 -11.28 13.12 -2.12
C PHE A 160 -12.15 14.32 -1.70
N ILE A 161 -11.63 15.53 -1.78
CA ILE A 161 -12.43 16.72 -1.53
C ILE A 161 -12.46 17.54 -2.82
N PRO A 162 -13.53 17.46 -3.63
CA PRO A 162 -13.82 18.55 -4.55
C PRO A 162 -13.95 19.80 -3.69
N GLN A 163 -13.03 20.72 -3.81
CA GLN A 163 -13.24 22.07 -3.33
C GLN A 163 -14.45 22.58 -4.10
N LEU A 164 -15.61 22.52 -3.47
CA LEU A 164 -16.73 23.29 -3.92
C LEU A 164 -16.33 24.75 -3.69
N ASP A 165 -15.78 25.37 -4.72
CA ASP A 165 -15.65 26.81 -4.78
C ASP A 165 -17.06 27.37 -4.63
N THR A 166 -17.42 27.75 -3.42
CA THR A 166 -18.58 28.58 -3.20
C THR A 166 -18.24 29.94 -3.81
N PRO A 167 -18.96 30.39 -4.84
CA PRO A 167 -18.72 31.72 -5.35
C PRO A 167 -19.05 32.71 -4.21
N SER A 168 -18.03 33.46 -3.80
CA SER A 168 -18.19 34.56 -2.89
C SER A 168 -19.10 35.60 -3.59
N SER A 169 -20.29 35.76 -3.03
CA SER A 169 -21.21 36.84 -3.34
C SER A 169 -20.69 38.23 -2.93
#